data_ee3b463dcf05b8c73487636a2dff7041
#
_entry.id   ee3b463dcf05b8c73487636a2dff7041
#
_cell.length_a   1.000
_cell.length_b   1.000
_cell.length_c   1.000
_cell.angle_alpha   90.00
_cell.angle_beta   90.00
_cell.angle_gamma   90.00
#
_symmetry.space_group_name_H-M   'P 1'
#
loop_
_entity.id
_entity.type
_entity.pdbx_description
1 polymer ?
#
loop_
_entity_poly.entity_id
_entity_poly.type
_entity_poly.pdbx_seq_one_letter_code
_entity_poly.pdbx_strand_id
1 'polypeptide(L)'
;MSVLNQKTIKKSIHIEGIGLHTGKKVNLDIHPSGPNSGIIFKRIDVKTNNIILPNIFNVSNASFCTTVTNESGLSVSTIEHLMGAFYGIGIDNALVEIDNQEVPILDGSAKIFVEKILNAGIETSNVPIKIIKIEKEVDFVIDKKNISIKPSNLSLDIDFEIKYQNSLIKNQRNIIDVYKSDLSDIFASRTFCLYEDIEKLRKLNLGLGGTLD
;
A
#
# COMPACT_ATOMS: atom_id res chain seq x y z
N MET A 1 21.18 -16.56 -15.37
CA MET A 1 20.01 -15.95 -14.67
C MET A 1 20.34 -14.48 -14.49
N SER A 2 19.48 -13.57 -14.96
CA SER A 2 19.65 -12.16 -14.65
C SER A 2 19.34 -11.97 -13.18
N VAL A 3 20.27 -11.40 -12.43
CA VAL A 3 20.07 -11.06 -11.03
C VAL A 3 19.16 -9.83 -10.99
N LEU A 4 17.99 -9.92 -10.36
CA LEU A 4 17.15 -8.79 -10.12
C LEU A 4 17.75 -7.97 -8.98
N ASN A 5 18.02 -6.70 -9.23
CA ASN A 5 18.63 -5.80 -8.28
C ASN A 5 17.61 -4.85 -7.66
N GLN A 6 17.89 -4.44 -6.43
CA GLN A 6 17.06 -3.51 -5.67
C GLN A 6 17.01 -2.14 -6.35
N LYS A 7 15.84 -1.51 -6.24
CA LYS A 7 15.53 -0.21 -6.86
C LYS A 7 15.07 0.80 -5.83
N THR A 8 15.35 2.06 -6.14
CA THR A 8 14.82 3.24 -5.45
C THR A 8 14.36 4.28 -6.47
N ILE A 9 13.69 5.34 -6.04
CA ILE A 9 13.38 6.49 -6.88
C ILE A 9 14.66 7.33 -7.12
N LYS A 10 14.72 8.02 -8.27
CA LYS A 10 15.89 8.81 -8.65
C LYS A 10 15.89 10.23 -8.07
N LYS A 11 14.69 10.81 -7.90
CA LYS A 11 14.46 12.15 -7.36
C LYS A 11 13.37 12.10 -6.31
N SER A 12 13.46 13.00 -5.34
CA SER A 12 12.39 13.16 -4.34
C SER A 12 11.08 13.60 -4.98
N ILE A 13 9.98 13.13 -4.39
CA ILE A 13 8.60 13.38 -4.83
C ILE A 13 7.87 14.05 -3.68
N HIS A 14 7.14 15.13 -3.98
CA HIS A 14 6.23 15.77 -3.05
C HIS A 14 4.77 15.47 -3.41
N ILE A 15 3.95 15.15 -2.42
CA ILE A 15 2.53 14.83 -2.55
C ILE A 15 1.75 15.54 -1.44
N GLU A 16 0.76 16.33 -1.84
CA GLU A 16 -0.22 16.91 -0.92
C GLU A 16 -1.56 16.19 -1.10
N GLY A 17 -2.31 16.04 -0.04
CA GLY A 17 -3.64 15.45 -0.11
C GLY A 17 -4.39 15.47 1.21
N ILE A 18 -5.39 14.61 1.31
CA ILE A 18 -6.26 14.48 2.48
C ILE A 18 -6.27 13.01 2.88
N GLY A 19 -6.17 12.72 4.18
CA GLY A 19 -6.36 11.38 4.73
C GLY A 19 -7.82 10.96 4.60
N LEU A 20 -8.06 9.74 4.10
CA LEU A 20 -9.43 9.23 3.88
C LEU A 20 -10.24 9.20 5.18
N HIS A 21 -9.65 8.67 6.24
CA HIS A 21 -10.36 8.47 7.51
C HIS A 21 -10.31 9.70 8.41
N THR A 22 -9.16 10.37 8.45
CA THR A 22 -8.97 11.55 9.32
C THR A 22 -9.55 12.83 8.76
N GLY A 23 -9.72 12.95 7.44
CA GLY A 23 -10.11 14.19 6.77
C GLY A 23 -9.07 15.31 6.87
N LYS A 24 -7.88 15.03 7.40
CA LYS A 24 -6.84 16.03 7.63
C LYS A 24 -5.97 16.18 6.39
N LYS A 25 -5.52 17.42 6.15
CA LYS A 25 -4.47 17.67 5.16
C LYS A 25 -3.18 16.99 5.58
N VAL A 26 -2.46 16.46 4.61
CA VAL A 26 -1.20 15.76 4.80
C VAL A 26 -0.24 16.08 3.67
N ASN A 27 1.01 16.34 4.02
CA ASN A 27 2.14 16.44 3.12
C ASN A 27 2.99 15.19 3.28
N LEU A 28 3.37 14.61 2.17
CA LEU A 28 4.14 13.38 2.09
C LEU A 28 5.27 13.58 1.10
N ASP A 29 6.51 13.39 1.56
CA ASP A 29 7.70 13.42 0.72
C ASP A 29 8.31 12.03 0.63
N ILE A 30 8.57 11.57 -0.59
CA ILE A 30 9.24 10.29 -0.84
C ILE A 30 10.65 10.59 -1.32
N HIS A 31 11.64 10.07 -0.61
CA HIS A 31 13.07 10.28 -0.91
C HIS A 31 13.73 8.99 -1.36
N PRO A 32 14.75 9.07 -2.23
CA PRO A 32 15.63 7.94 -2.51
C PRO A 32 16.25 7.40 -1.22
N SER A 33 16.42 6.07 -1.18
CA SER A 33 17.08 5.42 -0.06
C SER A 33 18.07 4.37 -0.54
N GLY A 34 19.12 4.13 0.24
CA GLY A 34 20.16 3.17 -0.11
C GLY A 34 19.66 1.73 -0.11
N PRO A 35 20.41 0.82 -0.78
CA PRO A 35 20.04 -0.60 -0.80
C PRO A 35 19.98 -1.19 0.62
N ASN A 36 19.07 -2.13 0.81
CA ASN A 36 18.75 -2.80 2.08
C ASN A 36 18.09 -1.92 3.16
N SER A 37 17.72 -0.67 2.85
CA SER A 37 16.96 0.16 3.79
C SER A 37 15.49 -0.29 3.89
N GLY A 38 14.94 -0.88 2.81
CA GLY A 38 13.52 -1.13 2.71
C GLY A 38 12.72 0.16 2.58
N ILE A 39 11.40 0.05 2.76
CA ILE A 39 10.52 1.21 2.88
C ILE A 39 10.49 1.63 4.35
N ILE A 40 10.66 2.93 4.59
CA ILE A 40 10.70 3.51 5.95
C ILE A 40 9.72 4.67 5.98
N PHE A 41 8.78 4.68 6.91
CA PHE A 41 7.99 5.87 7.22
C PHE A 41 8.64 6.67 8.33
N LYS A 42 8.65 8.01 8.17
CA LYS A 42 9.14 8.94 9.19
C LYS A 42 8.08 10.02 9.42
N ARG A 43 7.53 10.08 10.63
CA ARG A 43 6.60 11.12 11.08
C ARG A 43 7.38 12.38 11.43
N ILE A 44 7.33 13.39 10.55
CA ILE A 44 8.09 14.64 10.75
C ILE A 44 7.41 15.64 11.70
N ASP A 45 6.14 15.41 12.01
CA ASP A 45 5.39 16.15 13.05
C ASP A 45 5.76 15.70 14.47
N VAL A 46 6.50 14.60 14.63
CA VAL A 46 6.97 14.06 15.91
C VAL A 46 8.49 14.13 15.96
N LYS A 47 9.05 14.60 17.08
CA LYS A 47 10.50 14.86 17.20
C LYS A 47 11.34 13.61 17.47
N THR A 48 10.82 12.63 18.20
CA THR A 48 11.57 11.46 18.66
C THR A 48 10.78 10.18 18.41
N ASN A 49 11.49 9.06 18.26
CA ASN A 49 10.88 7.76 17.99
C ASN A 49 9.91 7.76 16.80
N ASN A 50 10.24 8.54 15.79
CA ASN A 50 9.37 8.89 14.68
C ASN A 50 9.51 7.99 13.45
N ILE A 51 10.29 6.93 13.55
CA ILE A 51 10.49 5.93 12.49
C ILE A 51 9.50 4.78 12.67
N ILE A 52 8.85 4.39 11.58
CA ILE A 52 7.92 3.26 11.52
C ILE A 52 8.30 2.39 10.31
N LEU A 53 8.51 1.10 10.56
CA LEU A 53 8.84 0.12 9.51
C LEU A 53 7.55 -0.61 9.11
N PRO A 54 7.13 -0.55 7.84
CA PRO A 54 5.91 -1.18 7.36
C PRO A 54 6.12 -2.67 7.08
N ASN A 55 6.46 -3.42 8.10
CA ASN A 55 6.52 -4.89 8.05
C ASN A 55 5.28 -5.52 8.70
N ILE A 56 5.04 -6.79 8.40
CA ILE A 56 3.85 -7.51 8.85
C ILE A 56 3.70 -7.56 10.38
N PHE A 57 4.81 -7.57 11.12
CA PHE A 57 4.80 -7.65 12.58
C PHE A 57 4.42 -6.31 13.24
N ASN A 58 4.51 -5.21 12.49
CA ASN A 58 4.14 -3.87 12.94
C ASN A 58 2.71 -3.48 12.52
N VAL A 59 1.97 -4.37 11.85
CA VAL A 59 0.55 -4.14 11.54
C VAL A 59 -0.25 -4.19 12.84
N SER A 60 -0.79 -3.05 13.25
CA SER A 60 -1.57 -2.91 14.48
C SER A 60 -3.07 -2.92 14.24
N ASN A 61 -3.51 -2.55 13.03
CA ASN A 61 -4.91 -2.56 12.63
C ASN A 61 -5.02 -2.81 11.12
N ALA A 62 -6.01 -3.62 10.73
CA ALA A 62 -6.37 -3.90 9.34
C ALA A 62 -7.88 -3.73 9.09
N SER A 63 -8.58 -3.00 9.96
CA SER A 63 -9.99 -2.66 9.79
C SER A 63 -10.12 -1.36 9.00
N PHE A 64 -10.73 -1.43 7.83
CA PHE A 64 -10.94 -0.33 6.86
C PHE A 64 -9.68 0.22 6.19
N CYS A 65 -8.50 0.09 6.79
CA CYS A 65 -7.20 0.44 6.23
C CYS A 65 -6.09 -0.34 6.92
N THR A 66 -4.90 -0.37 6.31
CA THR A 66 -3.71 -0.94 6.93
C THR A 66 -2.98 0.12 7.75
N THR A 67 -2.85 -0.15 9.05
CA THR A 67 -2.10 0.70 9.99
C THR A 67 -0.88 -0.04 10.50
N VAL A 68 0.29 0.60 10.44
CA VAL A 68 1.53 0.12 11.04
C VAL A 68 1.94 1.02 12.19
N THR A 69 2.44 0.41 13.26
CA THR A 69 2.76 1.10 14.51
C THR A 69 4.14 0.66 14.99
N ASN A 70 4.95 1.59 15.46
CA ASN A 70 6.24 1.27 16.07
C ASN A 70 6.11 0.94 17.57
N GLU A 71 7.21 0.54 18.21
CA GLU A 71 7.25 0.14 19.61
C GLU A 71 6.82 1.26 20.59
N SER A 72 6.92 2.53 20.19
CA SER A 72 6.44 3.67 21.01
C SER A 72 4.98 4.02 20.81
N GLY A 73 4.24 3.25 20.02
CA GLY A 73 2.81 3.48 19.75
C GLY A 73 2.54 4.52 18.66
N LEU A 74 3.58 5.05 18.00
CA LEU A 74 3.41 5.97 16.88
C LEU A 74 3.04 5.20 15.60
N SER A 75 2.02 5.67 14.86
CA SER A 75 1.44 4.95 13.73
C SER A 75 1.40 5.77 12.44
N VAL A 76 1.34 5.04 11.32
CA VAL A 76 0.92 5.52 10.00
C VAL A 76 -0.14 4.57 9.46
N SER A 77 -1.23 5.11 8.93
CA SER A 77 -2.39 4.37 8.41
C SER A 77 -2.60 4.61 6.91
N THR A 78 -3.49 3.80 6.31
CA THR A 78 -3.86 3.87 4.88
C THR A 78 -2.65 3.74 3.96
N ILE A 79 -1.73 2.84 4.30
CA ILE A 79 -0.46 2.66 3.57
C ILE A 79 -0.61 1.79 2.32
N GLU A 80 -1.70 1.04 2.16
CA GLU A 80 -1.89 -0.01 1.16
C GLU A 80 -1.73 0.47 -0.29
N HIS A 81 -2.25 1.64 -0.64
CA HIS A 81 -2.17 2.18 -2.01
C HIS A 81 -0.74 2.55 -2.39
N LEU A 82 -0.02 3.21 -1.49
CA LEU A 82 1.39 3.57 -1.68
C LEU A 82 2.28 2.33 -1.70
N MET A 83 2.07 1.37 -0.79
CA MET A 83 2.83 0.12 -0.75
C MET A 83 2.55 -0.73 -1.98
N GLY A 84 1.30 -0.76 -2.46
CA GLY A 84 0.91 -1.40 -3.72
C GLY A 84 1.61 -0.76 -4.94
N ALA A 85 1.71 0.57 -4.98
CA ALA A 85 2.45 1.28 -6.01
C ALA A 85 3.94 0.93 -5.99
N PHE A 86 4.59 0.97 -4.82
CA PHE A 86 6.01 0.60 -4.68
C PHE A 86 6.25 -0.84 -5.15
N TYR A 87 5.44 -1.78 -4.67
CA TYR A 87 5.60 -3.18 -5.02
C TYR A 87 5.39 -3.44 -6.51
N GLY A 88 4.32 -2.91 -7.10
CA GLY A 88 3.99 -3.13 -8.51
C GLY A 88 5.01 -2.54 -9.48
N ILE A 89 5.72 -1.47 -9.10
CA ILE A 89 6.81 -0.87 -9.89
C ILE A 89 8.16 -1.52 -9.55
N GLY A 90 8.25 -2.22 -8.42
CA GLY A 90 9.48 -2.83 -7.93
C GLY A 90 10.42 -1.85 -7.24
N ILE A 91 9.88 -0.89 -6.48
CA ILE A 91 10.67 -0.03 -5.58
C ILE A 91 10.90 -0.77 -4.26
N ASP A 92 12.13 -1.07 -3.96
CA ASP A 92 12.54 -1.82 -2.77
C ASP A 92 12.92 -0.90 -1.60
N ASN A 93 13.43 0.30 -1.90
CA ASN A 93 14.00 1.20 -0.89
C ASN A 93 13.47 2.62 -1.09
N ALA A 94 12.88 3.19 -0.05
CA ALA A 94 12.46 4.60 -0.02
C ALA A 94 12.29 5.09 1.42
N LEU A 95 12.62 6.35 1.68
CA LEU A 95 12.24 7.05 2.89
C LEU A 95 10.99 7.88 2.61
N VAL A 96 9.92 7.64 3.35
CA VAL A 96 8.64 8.35 3.24
C VAL A 96 8.48 9.26 4.46
N GLU A 97 8.71 10.55 4.30
CA GLU A 97 8.44 11.55 5.33
C GLU A 97 6.98 12.00 5.24
N ILE A 98 6.31 12.06 6.37
CA ILE A 98 4.88 12.42 6.45
C ILE A 98 4.62 13.28 7.68
N ASP A 99 3.86 14.37 7.50
CA ASP A 99 3.55 15.33 8.56
C ASP A 99 2.25 15.03 9.34
N ASN A 100 1.62 13.87 9.06
CA ASN A 100 0.41 13.43 9.74
C ASN A 100 0.36 11.90 9.84
N GLN A 101 -0.66 11.38 10.52
CA GLN A 101 -0.79 9.93 10.81
C GLN A 101 -1.36 9.08 9.66
N GLU A 102 -1.77 9.67 8.55
CA GLU A 102 -2.44 8.94 7.47
C GLU A 102 -1.88 9.33 6.11
N VAL A 103 -1.57 8.33 5.27
CA VAL A 103 -1.16 8.55 3.87
C VAL A 103 -2.33 9.16 3.09
N PRO A 104 -2.10 10.17 2.22
CA PRO A 104 -3.19 10.80 1.48
C PRO A 104 -3.86 9.80 0.53
N ILE A 105 -5.19 9.81 0.50
CA ILE A 105 -5.97 8.88 -0.33
C ILE A 105 -5.94 9.22 -1.82
N LEU A 106 -5.69 10.48 -2.14
CA LEU A 106 -5.70 11.02 -3.50
C LEU A 106 -7.04 10.75 -4.21
N ASP A 107 -7.01 10.06 -5.35
CA ASP A 107 -8.20 9.66 -6.10
C ASP A 107 -8.78 8.30 -5.67
N GLY A 108 -8.24 7.71 -4.62
CA GLY A 108 -8.64 6.38 -4.11
C GLY A 108 -7.98 5.21 -4.83
N SER A 109 -7.00 5.45 -5.68
CA SER A 109 -6.23 4.43 -6.41
C SER A 109 -4.73 4.52 -6.12
N ALA A 110 -3.94 3.58 -6.64
CA ALA A 110 -2.49 3.64 -6.64
C ALA A 110 -1.91 4.46 -7.82
N LYS A 111 -2.73 4.83 -8.81
CA LYS A 111 -2.31 5.41 -10.08
C LYS A 111 -1.46 6.67 -9.92
N ILE A 112 -1.91 7.62 -9.10
CA ILE A 112 -1.21 8.90 -8.92
C ILE A 112 0.16 8.69 -8.28
N PHE A 113 0.29 7.76 -7.31
CA PHE A 113 1.59 7.38 -6.75
C PHE A 113 2.50 6.80 -7.82
N VAL A 114 1.99 5.87 -8.63
CA VAL A 114 2.72 5.25 -9.75
C VAL A 114 3.23 6.29 -10.74
N GLU A 115 2.37 7.20 -11.20
CA GLU A 115 2.73 8.27 -12.14
C GLU A 115 3.84 9.16 -11.59
N LYS A 116 3.74 9.58 -10.33
CA LYS A 116 4.75 10.40 -9.68
C LYS A 116 6.09 9.67 -9.53
N ILE A 117 6.08 8.38 -9.15
CA ILE A 117 7.28 7.55 -9.02
C ILE A 117 7.96 7.37 -10.39
N LEU A 118 7.19 7.06 -11.44
CA LEU A 118 7.74 6.91 -12.80
C LEU A 118 8.32 8.22 -13.32
N ASN A 119 7.66 9.35 -13.08
CA ASN A 119 8.14 10.68 -13.46
C ASN A 119 9.42 11.10 -12.70
N ALA A 120 9.59 10.68 -11.45
CA ALA A 120 10.82 10.89 -10.69
C ALA A 120 11.99 10.07 -11.23
N GLY A 121 11.69 9.01 -11.98
CA GLY A 121 12.64 8.04 -12.48
C GLY A 121 13.03 6.99 -11.44
N ILE A 122 13.58 5.88 -11.90
CA ILE A 122 13.99 4.74 -11.08
C ILE A 122 15.51 4.57 -11.19
N GLU A 123 16.15 4.32 -10.08
CA GLU A 123 17.56 3.97 -9.98
C GLU A 123 17.70 2.52 -9.49
N THR A 124 18.52 1.74 -10.20
CA THR A 124 18.80 0.35 -9.86
C THR A 124 20.17 0.25 -9.23
N SER A 125 20.25 -0.39 -8.08
CA SER A 125 21.51 -0.66 -7.38
C SER A 125 22.22 -1.89 -7.97
N ASN A 126 23.39 -2.21 -7.43
CA ASN A 126 24.12 -3.47 -7.70
C ASN A 126 23.85 -4.55 -6.62
N VAL A 127 22.92 -4.31 -5.71
CA VAL A 127 22.56 -5.24 -4.64
C VAL A 127 21.33 -6.06 -5.05
N PRO A 128 21.36 -7.40 -4.97
CA PRO A 128 20.23 -8.22 -5.36
C PRO A 128 19.01 -8.03 -4.43
N ILE A 129 17.81 -8.24 -4.99
CA ILE A 129 16.58 -8.27 -4.19
C ILE A 129 16.57 -9.48 -3.25
N LYS A 130 15.82 -9.37 -2.15
CA LYS A 130 15.52 -10.50 -1.28
C LYS A 130 14.23 -11.16 -1.75
N ILE A 131 14.24 -12.48 -1.89
CA ILE A 131 13.09 -13.25 -2.36
C ILE A 131 12.60 -14.13 -1.20
N ILE A 132 11.30 -14.08 -0.95
CA ILE A 132 10.61 -15.01 -0.04
C ILE A 132 10.08 -16.15 -0.91
N LYS A 133 10.60 -17.36 -0.67
CA LYS A 133 10.12 -18.57 -1.34
C LYS A 133 9.11 -19.27 -0.45
N ILE A 134 7.92 -19.49 -0.97
CA ILE A 134 6.91 -20.30 -0.32
C ILE A 134 7.17 -21.77 -0.62
N GLU A 135 7.35 -22.59 0.41
CA GLU A 135 7.67 -24.02 0.26
C GLU A 135 6.47 -24.94 0.48
N LYS A 136 5.46 -24.44 1.19
CA LYS A 136 4.23 -25.20 1.50
C LYS A 136 3.01 -24.33 1.30
N GLU A 137 1.91 -24.99 0.95
CA GLU A 137 0.60 -24.33 0.95
C GLU A 137 0.20 -24.00 2.39
N VAL A 138 -0.32 -22.79 2.59
CA VAL A 138 -0.87 -22.32 3.85
C VAL A 138 -2.23 -21.70 3.57
N ASP A 139 -3.24 -22.17 4.29
CA ASP A 139 -4.60 -21.68 4.21
C ASP A 139 -5.02 -21.07 5.54
N PHE A 140 -5.76 -19.98 5.47
CA PHE A 140 -6.31 -19.32 6.63
C PHE A 140 -7.76 -18.91 6.36
N VAL A 141 -8.66 -19.25 7.27
CA VAL A 141 -10.10 -19.01 7.15
C VAL A 141 -10.59 -18.28 8.39
N ILE A 142 -11.28 -17.16 8.19
CA ILE A 142 -12.03 -16.45 9.24
C ILE A 142 -13.44 -16.18 8.70
N ASP A 143 -14.45 -16.71 9.38
CA ASP A 143 -15.86 -16.58 9.02
C ASP A 143 -16.10 -16.98 7.55
N LYS A 144 -16.48 -16.03 6.71
CA LYS A 144 -16.72 -16.21 5.27
C LYS A 144 -15.55 -15.76 4.39
N LYS A 145 -14.41 -15.44 4.99
CA LYS A 145 -13.20 -14.99 4.27
C LYS A 145 -12.14 -16.07 4.34
N ASN A 146 -11.46 -16.29 3.24
CA ASN A 146 -10.30 -17.17 3.20
C ASN A 146 -9.16 -16.52 2.45
N ILE A 147 -7.95 -16.85 2.87
CA ILE A 147 -6.72 -16.53 2.15
C ILE A 147 -5.86 -17.79 2.09
N SER A 148 -5.29 -18.07 0.94
CA SER A 148 -4.32 -19.16 0.77
C SER A 148 -3.07 -18.65 0.07
N ILE A 149 -1.93 -19.22 0.43
CA ILE A 149 -0.65 -18.97 -0.25
C ILE A 149 -0.06 -20.32 -0.64
N LYS A 150 0.40 -20.43 -1.89
CA LYS A 150 0.90 -21.68 -2.48
C LYS A 150 2.28 -21.46 -3.11
N PRO A 151 3.13 -22.51 -3.18
CA PRO A 151 4.35 -22.45 -3.96
C PRO A 151 4.07 -22.09 -5.42
N SER A 152 4.90 -21.21 -6.01
CA SER A 152 4.87 -20.84 -7.42
C SER A 152 6.27 -20.82 -8.02
N ASN A 153 6.38 -20.89 -9.35
CA ASN A 153 7.63 -20.86 -10.09
C ASN A 153 7.99 -19.43 -10.49
N LEU A 154 8.73 -18.71 -9.64
CA LEU A 154 9.26 -17.36 -9.92
C LEU A 154 8.18 -16.36 -10.39
N SER A 155 6.98 -16.47 -9.84
CA SER A 155 5.89 -15.54 -10.08
C SER A 155 5.19 -15.19 -8.77
N LEU A 156 4.48 -14.07 -8.78
CA LEU A 156 3.45 -13.76 -7.80
C LEU A 156 2.11 -13.70 -8.54
N ASP A 157 1.39 -14.81 -8.47
CA ASP A 157 0.06 -14.90 -9.02
C ASP A 157 -0.95 -14.56 -7.93
N ILE A 158 -1.82 -13.60 -8.18
CA ILE A 158 -2.88 -13.19 -7.25
C ILE A 158 -4.23 -13.55 -7.88
N ASP A 159 -4.98 -14.41 -7.21
CA ASP A 159 -6.36 -14.74 -7.52
C ASP A 159 -7.25 -14.14 -6.43
N PHE A 160 -7.97 -13.09 -6.79
CA PHE A 160 -8.77 -12.33 -5.84
C PHE A 160 -10.24 -12.34 -6.24
N GLU A 161 -11.11 -12.79 -5.34
CA GLU A 161 -12.56 -12.81 -5.52
C GLU A 161 -13.25 -12.05 -4.39
N ILE A 162 -14.20 -11.19 -4.78
CA ILE A 162 -15.14 -10.53 -3.87
C ILE A 162 -16.57 -10.98 -4.15
N LYS A 163 -17.35 -11.15 -3.10
CA LYS A 163 -18.76 -11.57 -3.18
C LYS A 163 -19.63 -10.58 -2.42
N TYR A 164 -20.39 -9.79 -3.16
CA TYR A 164 -21.34 -8.84 -2.61
C TYR A 164 -22.75 -9.18 -3.02
N GLN A 165 -23.71 -9.04 -2.10
CA GLN A 165 -25.14 -9.17 -2.40
C GLN A 165 -25.71 -7.91 -3.07
N ASN A 166 -24.90 -6.86 -3.23
CA ASN A 166 -25.25 -5.61 -3.90
C ASN A 166 -25.39 -5.84 -5.42
N SER A 167 -26.48 -5.34 -6.03
CA SER A 167 -26.81 -5.56 -7.45
C SER A 167 -25.84 -4.90 -8.45
N LEU A 168 -25.08 -3.88 -8.02
CA LEU A 168 -24.08 -3.20 -8.84
C LEU A 168 -22.72 -3.89 -8.74
N ILE A 169 -22.29 -4.26 -7.53
CA ILE A 169 -20.96 -4.84 -7.29
C ILE A 169 -20.95 -6.33 -7.67
N LYS A 170 -21.94 -7.09 -7.22
CA LYS A 170 -22.07 -8.54 -7.48
C LYS A 170 -20.82 -9.33 -7.05
N ASN A 171 -20.61 -10.47 -7.70
CA ASN A 171 -19.38 -11.25 -7.57
C ASN A 171 -18.39 -10.81 -8.65
N GLN A 172 -17.16 -10.55 -8.24
CA GLN A 172 -16.07 -10.20 -9.15
C GLN A 172 -14.84 -11.02 -8.79
N ARG A 173 -14.11 -11.47 -9.80
CA ARG A 173 -12.86 -12.20 -9.64
C ARG A 173 -11.84 -11.67 -10.65
N ASN A 174 -10.61 -11.48 -10.18
CA ASN A 174 -9.50 -11.11 -11.03
C ASN A 174 -8.29 -12.00 -10.72
N ILE A 175 -7.57 -12.40 -11.75
CA ILE A 175 -6.36 -13.22 -11.67
C ILE A 175 -5.26 -12.48 -12.41
N ILE A 176 -4.18 -12.20 -11.73
CA ILE A 176 -3.03 -11.47 -12.28
C ILE A 176 -1.72 -12.18 -11.95
N ASP A 177 -0.78 -12.19 -12.89
CA ASP A 177 0.65 -12.42 -12.63
C ASP A 177 1.32 -11.04 -12.50
N VAL A 178 1.74 -10.69 -11.29
CA VAL A 178 2.26 -9.34 -10.97
C VAL A 178 3.50 -8.98 -11.81
N TYR A 179 4.28 -9.98 -12.25
CA TYR A 179 5.52 -9.74 -12.98
C TYR A 179 5.36 -9.77 -14.51
N LYS A 180 4.23 -10.26 -15.02
CA LYS A 180 4.00 -10.40 -16.46
C LYS A 180 2.80 -9.61 -16.97
N SER A 181 1.80 -9.35 -16.11
CA SER A 181 0.60 -8.62 -16.50
C SER A 181 0.88 -7.12 -16.62
N ASP A 182 0.15 -6.44 -17.48
CA ASP A 182 0.00 -5.00 -17.40
C ASP A 182 -0.83 -4.66 -16.16
N LEU A 183 -0.23 -3.92 -15.23
CA LEU A 183 -0.86 -3.55 -13.95
C LEU A 183 -1.59 -2.20 -14.02
N SER A 184 -1.69 -1.57 -15.17
CA SER A 184 -2.29 -0.22 -15.30
C SER A 184 -3.72 -0.15 -14.80
N ASP A 185 -4.55 -1.15 -15.11
CA ASP A 185 -5.93 -1.23 -14.63
C ASP A 185 -5.99 -1.51 -13.12
N ILE A 186 -5.05 -2.29 -12.60
CA ILE A 186 -4.93 -2.56 -11.16
C ILE A 186 -4.56 -1.28 -10.41
N PHE A 187 -3.56 -0.56 -10.91
CA PHE A 187 -3.17 0.72 -10.31
C PHE A 187 -4.28 1.76 -10.37
N ALA A 188 -5.12 1.74 -11.42
CA ALA A 188 -6.25 2.65 -11.59
C ALA A 188 -7.51 2.21 -10.81
N SER A 189 -7.51 1.00 -10.25
CA SER A 189 -8.64 0.50 -9.46
C SER A 189 -8.78 1.29 -8.17
N ARG A 190 -9.98 1.84 -7.96
CA ARG A 190 -10.28 2.71 -6.80
C ARG A 190 -10.89 1.90 -5.66
N THR A 191 -10.53 2.25 -4.43
CA THR A 191 -11.28 1.81 -3.27
C THR A 191 -12.71 2.37 -3.31
N PHE A 192 -13.66 1.66 -2.71
CA PHE A 192 -15.06 2.09 -2.70
C PHE A 192 -15.70 1.84 -1.33
N CYS A 193 -16.78 2.53 -1.06
CA CYS A 193 -17.65 2.33 0.07
C CYS A 193 -19.10 2.29 -0.40
N LEU A 194 -19.91 1.42 0.19
CA LEU A 194 -21.35 1.45 -0.05
C LEU A 194 -21.96 2.67 0.62
N TYR A 195 -22.93 3.31 -0.06
CA TYR A 195 -23.58 4.49 0.47
C TYR A 195 -24.19 4.25 1.87
N GLU A 196 -24.77 3.09 2.08
CA GLU A 196 -25.34 2.65 3.37
C GLU A 196 -24.32 2.49 4.51
N ASP A 197 -23.03 2.37 4.18
CA ASP A 197 -21.95 2.26 5.16
C ASP A 197 -21.34 3.62 5.54
N ILE A 198 -21.60 4.68 4.78
CA ILE A 198 -21.05 6.01 5.03
C ILE A 198 -21.44 6.53 6.42
N GLU A 199 -22.71 6.39 6.80
CA GLU A 199 -23.16 6.82 8.13
C GLU A 199 -22.50 6.03 9.27
N LYS A 200 -22.28 4.71 9.06
CA LYS A 200 -21.59 3.86 10.04
C LYS A 200 -20.14 4.29 10.20
N LEU A 201 -19.44 4.56 9.07
CA LEU A 201 -18.07 5.05 9.10
C LEU A 201 -17.96 6.40 9.80
N ARG A 202 -18.87 7.34 9.51
CA ARG A 202 -18.89 8.65 10.16
C ARG A 202 -19.14 8.57 11.67
N LYS A 203 -20.01 7.66 12.13
CA LYS A 203 -20.21 7.40 13.58
C LYS A 203 -18.95 6.86 14.27
N LEU A 204 -18.07 6.22 13.52
CA LEU A 204 -16.75 5.76 13.99
C LEU A 204 -15.64 6.81 13.79
N ASN A 205 -15.98 8.03 13.38
CA ASN A 205 -15.03 9.08 12.99
C ASN A 205 -14.08 8.64 11.86
N LEU A 206 -14.59 7.85 10.92
CA LEU A 206 -13.88 7.38 9.72
C LEU A 206 -14.52 7.93 8.44
N GLY A 207 -13.78 7.91 7.33
CA GLY A 207 -14.26 8.37 6.04
C GLY A 207 -14.51 9.88 5.97
N LEU A 208 -13.87 10.67 6.83
CA LEU A 208 -14.08 12.13 6.95
C LEU A 208 -13.54 12.90 5.73
N GLY A 209 -12.56 12.33 5.01
CA GLY A 209 -11.96 12.89 3.80
C GLY A 209 -12.55 12.34 2.50
N GLY A 210 -13.53 11.44 2.58
CA GLY A 210 -14.21 10.90 1.40
C GLY A 210 -15.19 11.93 0.82
N THR A 211 -15.22 12.05 -0.53
CA THR A 211 -16.18 12.87 -1.27
C THR A 211 -17.15 11.97 -2.04
N LEU A 212 -18.25 12.54 -2.49
CA LEU A 212 -19.26 11.86 -3.32
C LEU A 212 -19.05 12.12 -4.82
N ASP A 213 -17.98 12.84 -5.17
CA ASP A 213 -17.67 13.26 -6.54
C ASP A 213 -16.86 12.19 -7.29
#